data_8ede6e2b567fcfb1f7bc0d0919838a57
#
_entry.id   8ede6e2b567fcfb1f7bc0d0919838a57
#
_cell.length_a   1.000
_cell.length_b   1.000
_cell.length_c   1.000
_cell.angle_alpha   90.00
_cell.angle_beta   90.00
_cell.angle_gamma   90.00
#
_symmetry.space_group_name_H-M   'P 1'
#
loop_
_entity.id
_entity.type
_entity.pdbx_description
1 polymer ?
#
loop_
_entity_poly.entity_id
_entity_poly.type
_entity_poly.pdbx_seq_one_letter_code
_entity_poly.pdbx_strand_id
1 'polypeptide(L)'
;LGIIENMSYFICPKCGERSDIFGHGGAEHEAVKLGVPFLGAVPLHMEIRSRSDSGQPIVATNPESPHAQIYREIAAKTWNELQVSLGTRTNPPKLELSPNRDALKVTFENGESHELTAEMLRVMSPSAEVQGHSPDQRVTVAQKRHVKINDLRPVGNYAVRIVFDDGHDTGLYTWSYLQTLGREKEQRWASYLRELEEKGLSRG
;
A
#
# COMPACT_ATOMS: atom_id res chain seq x y z
N LEU A 1 3.00 0.30 7.10
CA LEU A 1 3.71 0.12 8.36
C LEU A 1 3.97 -1.35 8.66
N GLY A 2 3.00 -2.25 8.44
CA GLY A 2 3.17 -3.67 8.67
C GLY A 2 1.85 -4.43 8.80
N ILE A 3 1.96 -5.74 9.04
CA ILE A 3 0.83 -6.65 9.17
C ILE A 3 0.68 -7.11 10.63
N ILE A 4 -0.55 -7.17 11.10
CA ILE A 4 -0.94 -7.75 12.39
C ILE A 4 -1.86 -8.93 12.10
N GLU A 5 -1.58 -10.09 12.68
CA GLU A 5 -2.45 -11.27 12.61
C GLU A 5 -3.44 -11.26 13.77
N ASN A 6 -4.69 -10.94 13.49
CA ASN A 6 -5.74 -11.00 14.50
C ASN A 6 -6.35 -12.40 14.59
N MET A 7 -6.75 -12.83 15.78
CA MET A 7 -7.27 -14.19 16.05
C MET A 7 -6.29 -15.29 15.63
N SER A 8 -4.99 -15.03 15.77
CA SER A 8 -3.92 -15.89 15.26
C SER A 8 -3.92 -17.29 15.88
N TYR A 9 -4.20 -17.37 17.16
CA TYR A 9 -4.21 -18.63 17.90
C TYR A 9 -5.18 -18.55 19.09
N PHE A 10 -5.59 -19.72 19.57
CA PHE A 10 -6.40 -19.88 20.79
C PHE A 10 -5.59 -20.56 21.88
N ILE A 11 -5.70 -20.08 23.11
CA ILE A 11 -5.14 -20.76 24.30
C ILE A 11 -6.31 -21.22 25.14
N CYS A 12 -6.39 -22.54 25.38
CA CYS A 12 -7.42 -23.12 26.20
C CYS A 12 -7.34 -22.58 27.64
N PRO A 13 -8.38 -21.96 28.20
CA PRO A 13 -8.33 -21.41 29.55
C PRO A 13 -8.29 -22.47 30.65
N LYS A 14 -8.53 -23.76 30.31
CA LYS A 14 -8.52 -24.87 31.29
C LYS A 14 -7.16 -25.55 31.36
N CYS A 15 -6.53 -25.85 30.23
CA CYS A 15 -5.29 -26.63 30.18
C CYS A 15 -4.09 -25.83 29.63
N GLY A 16 -4.29 -24.62 29.12
CA GLY A 16 -3.21 -23.80 28.55
C GLY A 16 -2.73 -24.26 27.16
N GLU A 17 -3.36 -25.28 26.57
CA GLU A 17 -2.98 -25.80 25.26
C GLU A 17 -3.27 -24.75 24.17
N ARG A 18 -2.28 -24.55 23.29
CA ARG A 18 -2.41 -23.67 22.13
C ARG A 18 -3.00 -24.44 20.96
N SER A 19 -3.96 -23.83 20.28
CA SER A 19 -4.56 -24.33 19.05
C SER A 19 -4.57 -23.23 17.99
N ASP A 20 -4.02 -23.52 16.82
CA ASP A 20 -3.99 -22.62 15.68
C ASP A 20 -5.24 -22.88 14.81
N ILE A 21 -6.40 -22.42 15.28
CA ILE A 21 -7.74 -22.74 14.73
C ILE A 21 -7.88 -22.36 13.26
N PHE A 22 -7.26 -21.25 12.83
CA PHE A 22 -7.33 -20.72 11.46
C PHE A 22 -6.03 -20.94 10.66
N GLY A 23 -5.16 -21.86 11.13
CA GLY A 23 -3.83 -22.08 10.57
C GLY A 23 -2.74 -21.30 11.31
N HIS A 24 -1.50 -21.45 10.90
CA HIS A 24 -0.34 -20.85 11.55
C HIS A 24 0.52 -20.08 10.58
N GLY A 25 0.90 -18.85 10.96
CA GLY A 25 1.92 -18.05 10.26
C GLY A 25 1.51 -17.48 8.91
N GLY A 26 0.22 -17.51 8.54
CA GLY A 26 -0.26 -17.00 7.25
C GLY A 26 0.06 -15.52 7.04
N ALA A 27 -0.20 -14.70 8.05
CA ALA A 27 0.07 -13.26 7.98
C ALA A 27 1.58 -12.94 8.01
N GLU A 28 2.38 -13.75 8.70
CA GLU A 28 3.85 -13.61 8.72
C GLU A 28 4.45 -13.92 7.34
N HIS A 29 4.02 -15.01 6.71
CA HIS A 29 4.41 -15.34 5.34
C HIS A 29 4.02 -14.25 4.34
N GLU A 30 2.81 -13.70 4.47
CA GLU A 30 2.35 -12.63 3.59
C GLU A 30 3.13 -11.32 3.83
N ALA A 31 3.51 -11.02 5.09
CA ALA A 31 4.37 -9.88 5.40
C ALA A 31 5.73 -9.98 4.69
N VAL A 32 6.36 -11.17 4.73
CA VAL A 32 7.62 -11.43 4.02
C VAL A 32 7.46 -11.25 2.51
N LYS A 33 6.40 -11.81 1.93
CA LYS A 33 6.11 -11.72 0.50
C LYS A 33 5.87 -10.29 0.03
N LEU A 34 5.21 -9.48 0.85
CA LEU A 34 4.94 -8.06 0.58
C LEU A 34 6.12 -7.15 0.94
N GLY A 35 7.16 -7.66 1.57
CA GLY A 35 8.32 -6.88 2.01
C GLY A 35 7.97 -5.87 3.11
N VAL A 36 7.00 -6.19 3.98
CA VAL A 36 6.58 -5.35 5.10
C VAL A 36 6.81 -6.05 6.44
N PRO A 37 7.01 -5.31 7.55
CA PRO A 37 7.20 -5.91 8.87
C PRO A 37 5.97 -6.71 9.35
N PHE A 38 6.22 -7.83 10.03
CA PHE A 38 5.22 -8.51 10.85
C PHE A 38 5.21 -7.88 12.25
N LEU A 39 4.14 -7.16 12.58
CA LEU A 39 4.04 -6.38 13.81
C LEU A 39 3.65 -7.23 15.02
N GLY A 40 2.92 -8.32 14.82
CA GLY A 40 2.57 -9.27 15.88
C GLY A 40 1.30 -10.05 15.65
N ALA A 41 1.06 -11.00 16.57
CA ALA A 41 -0.09 -11.87 16.57
C ALA A 41 -0.97 -11.60 17.80
N VAL A 42 -2.26 -11.41 17.60
CA VAL A 42 -3.26 -11.23 18.67
C VAL A 42 -4.03 -12.53 18.83
N PRO A 43 -4.10 -13.13 20.06
CA PRO A 43 -4.82 -14.35 20.28
C PRO A 43 -6.35 -14.16 20.20
N LEU A 44 -7.03 -15.23 19.85
CA LEU A 44 -8.47 -15.35 20.05
C LEU A 44 -8.72 -15.59 21.55
N HIS A 45 -9.25 -14.59 22.25
CA HIS A 45 -9.49 -14.67 23.70
C HIS A 45 -10.80 -13.99 24.10
N MET A 46 -11.58 -14.64 24.98
CA MET A 46 -12.89 -14.16 25.40
C MET A 46 -12.83 -12.80 26.11
N GLU A 47 -11.80 -12.56 26.93
CA GLU A 47 -11.65 -11.30 27.64
C GLU A 47 -11.35 -10.15 26.69
N ILE A 48 -10.51 -10.36 25.67
CA ILE A 48 -10.24 -9.35 24.64
C ILE A 48 -11.56 -8.96 23.96
N ARG A 49 -12.34 -9.96 23.54
CA ARG A 49 -13.64 -9.72 22.90
C ARG A 49 -14.60 -8.97 23.80
N SER A 50 -14.89 -9.49 24.99
CA SER A 50 -15.93 -8.94 25.87
C SER A 50 -15.60 -7.50 26.29
N ARG A 51 -14.34 -7.18 26.51
CA ARG A 51 -13.91 -5.83 26.84
C ARG A 51 -13.95 -4.89 25.64
N SER A 52 -13.59 -5.36 24.46
CA SER A 52 -13.71 -4.59 23.23
C SER A 52 -15.19 -4.26 22.94
N ASP A 53 -16.07 -5.24 23.03
CA ASP A 53 -17.51 -5.07 22.81
C ASP A 53 -18.14 -4.08 23.83
N SER A 54 -17.61 -4.01 25.04
CA SER A 54 -18.08 -3.07 26.08
C SER A 54 -17.42 -1.68 26.01
N GLY A 55 -16.53 -1.45 25.02
CA GLY A 55 -15.80 -0.18 24.91
C GLY A 55 -14.74 0.02 26.01
N GLN A 56 -14.30 -1.04 26.68
CA GLN A 56 -13.31 -1.03 27.75
C GLN A 56 -12.05 -1.81 27.33
N PRO A 57 -11.15 -1.22 26.51
CA PRO A 57 -9.99 -1.93 25.99
C PRO A 57 -9.14 -2.56 27.09
N ILE A 58 -8.67 -3.80 26.87
CA ILE A 58 -7.90 -4.54 27.87
C ILE A 58 -6.65 -3.81 28.35
N VAL A 59 -6.01 -3.04 27.48
CA VAL A 59 -4.82 -2.23 27.82
C VAL A 59 -5.12 -1.17 28.87
N ALA A 60 -6.34 -0.61 28.87
CA ALA A 60 -6.77 0.38 29.84
C ALA A 60 -7.30 -0.23 31.14
N THR A 61 -7.99 -1.38 31.05
CA THR A 61 -8.69 -1.98 32.19
C THR A 61 -7.91 -3.05 32.94
N ASN A 62 -6.96 -3.71 32.27
CA ASN A 62 -6.06 -4.73 32.85
C ASN A 62 -4.67 -4.61 32.23
N PRO A 63 -3.93 -3.49 32.49
CA PRO A 63 -2.66 -3.19 31.82
C PRO A 63 -1.55 -4.22 32.10
N GLU A 64 -1.61 -4.92 33.20
CA GLU A 64 -0.60 -5.92 33.56
C GLU A 64 -0.87 -7.31 32.98
N SER A 65 -1.98 -7.50 32.27
CA SER A 65 -2.31 -8.80 31.66
C SER A 65 -1.37 -9.13 30.51
N PRO A 66 -1.12 -10.45 30.27
CA PRO A 66 -0.36 -10.89 29.10
C PRO A 66 -0.96 -10.38 27.77
N HIS A 67 -2.27 -10.25 27.71
CA HIS A 67 -2.97 -9.74 26.54
C HIS A 67 -2.72 -8.24 26.31
N ALA A 68 -2.70 -7.44 27.38
CA ALA A 68 -2.35 -6.02 27.29
C ALA A 68 -0.90 -5.84 26.85
N GLN A 69 0.01 -6.73 27.28
CA GLN A 69 1.40 -6.71 26.85
C GLN A 69 1.56 -6.93 25.33
N ILE A 70 0.81 -7.87 24.75
CA ILE A 70 0.80 -8.11 23.29
C ILE A 70 0.46 -6.83 22.53
N TYR A 71 -0.59 -6.12 22.94
CA TYR A 71 -0.97 -4.85 22.30
C TYR A 71 0.09 -3.76 22.45
N ARG A 72 0.75 -3.68 23.61
CA ARG A 72 1.85 -2.72 23.81
C ARG A 72 3.06 -3.03 22.92
N GLU A 73 3.40 -4.30 22.76
CA GLU A 73 4.51 -4.71 21.89
C GLU A 73 4.20 -4.39 20.42
N ILE A 74 2.97 -4.65 19.96
CA ILE A 74 2.50 -4.28 18.62
C ILE A 74 2.57 -2.75 18.45
N ALA A 75 2.10 -1.99 19.44
CA ALA A 75 2.14 -0.53 19.39
C ALA A 75 3.58 0.00 19.35
N ALA A 76 4.51 -0.58 20.13
CA ALA A 76 5.92 -0.19 20.12
C ALA A 76 6.57 -0.49 18.76
N LYS A 77 6.34 -1.67 18.18
CA LYS A 77 6.82 -2.01 16.84
C LYS A 77 6.23 -1.06 15.78
N THR A 78 4.93 -0.81 15.83
CA THR A 78 4.25 0.13 14.93
C THR A 78 4.85 1.53 15.04
N TRP A 79 5.14 1.99 16.25
CA TRP A 79 5.77 3.28 16.49
C TRP A 79 7.19 3.34 15.90
N ASN A 80 7.99 2.30 16.09
CA ASN A 80 9.34 2.21 15.53
C ASN A 80 9.31 2.26 13.99
N GLU A 81 8.42 1.48 13.36
CA GLU A 81 8.25 1.50 11.90
C GLU A 81 7.79 2.88 11.42
N LEU A 82 6.92 3.54 12.18
CA LEU A 82 6.51 4.91 11.88
C LEU A 82 7.69 5.89 11.95
N GLN A 83 8.56 5.79 12.97
CA GLN A 83 9.75 6.64 13.08
C GLN A 83 10.72 6.41 11.91
N VAL A 84 10.95 5.15 11.52
CA VAL A 84 11.76 4.83 10.34
C VAL A 84 11.14 5.45 9.09
N SER A 85 9.84 5.29 8.90
CA SER A 85 9.10 5.89 7.78
C SER A 85 9.14 7.42 7.79
N LEU A 86 9.13 8.04 8.97
CA LEU A 86 9.24 9.50 9.12
C LEU A 86 10.63 10.01 8.76
N GLY A 87 11.68 9.24 9.06
CA GLY A 87 13.06 9.55 8.65
C GLY A 87 13.29 9.46 7.14
N THR A 88 12.44 8.73 6.43
CA THR A 88 12.44 8.59 4.96
C THR A 88 11.40 9.47 4.26
N ARG A 89 10.76 10.41 5.00
CA ARG A 89 9.77 11.31 4.40
C ARG A 89 10.42 12.12 3.29
N THR A 90 10.06 11.82 2.07
CA THR A 90 10.19 12.76 0.96
C THR A 90 9.13 13.84 1.16
N ASN A 91 9.55 15.10 1.28
CA ASN A 91 8.61 16.22 1.21
C ASN A 91 7.79 16.10 -0.08
N PRO A 92 6.52 16.56 -0.08
CA PRO A 92 5.72 16.54 -1.29
C PRO A 92 6.49 17.17 -2.45
N PRO A 93 6.67 16.48 -3.57
CA PRO A 93 7.34 17.04 -4.73
C PRO A 93 6.47 18.13 -5.35
N LYS A 94 7.09 19.04 -6.08
CA LYS A 94 6.36 19.98 -6.93
C LYS A 94 5.76 19.21 -8.10
N LEU A 95 4.44 19.38 -8.31
CA LEU A 95 3.69 18.78 -9.41
C LEU A 95 3.28 19.87 -10.39
N GLU A 96 3.59 19.70 -11.66
CA GLU A 96 3.25 20.63 -12.73
C GLU A 96 2.64 19.86 -13.90
N LEU A 97 1.37 20.16 -14.23
CA LEU A 97 0.73 19.60 -15.41
C LEU A 97 1.20 20.33 -16.68
N SER A 98 1.40 19.56 -17.75
CA SER A 98 1.58 20.14 -19.09
C SER A 98 0.36 20.96 -19.51
N PRO A 99 0.50 21.96 -20.37
CA PRO A 99 -0.63 22.78 -20.87
C PRO A 99 -1.74 21.93 -21.50
N ASN A 100 -1.37 20.83 -22.16
CA ASN A 100 -2.31 19.90 -22.80
C ASN A 100 -2.85 18.83 -21.85
N ARG A 101 -2.41 18.80 -20.59
CA ARG A 101 -2.76 17.80 -19.56
C ARG A 101 -2.40 16.37 -19.92
N ASP A 102 -1.46 16.18 -20.81
CA ASP A 102 -0.98 14.89 -21.32
C ASP A 102 0.30 14.40 -20.62
N ALA A 103 0.88 15.23 -19.75
CA ALA A 103 2.05 14.88 -18.93
C ALA A 103 2.02 15.57 -17.57
N LEU A 104 2.67 14.94 -16.60
CA LEU A 104 2.92 15.44 -15.26
C LEU A 104 4.43 15.52 -15.03
N LYS A 105 4.94 16.72 -14.74
CA LYS A 105 6.30 16.93 -14.27
C LYS A 105 6.29 16.86 -12.75
N VAL A 106 7.15 15.99 -12.21
CA VAL A 106 7.36 15.78 -10.78
C VAL A 106 8.77 16.20 -10.43
N THR A 107 8.93 17.21 -9.57
CA THR A 107 10.24 17.71 -9.14
C THR A 107 10.40 17.50 -7.65
N PHE A 108 11.38 16.68 -7.26
CA PHE A 108 11.68 16.36 -5.86
C PHE A 108 12.63 17.39 -5.23
N GLU A 109 12.65 17.44 -3.90
CA GLU A 109 13.48 18.38 -3.14
C GLU A 109 14.98 18.23 -3.40
N ASN A 110 15.43 17.02 -3.70
CA ASN A 110 16.82 16.71 -4.07
C ASN A 110 17.22 17.20 -5.49
N GLY A 111 16.32 17.90 -6.19
CA GLY A 111 16.51 18.41 -7.55
C GLY A 111 16.22 17.38 -8.65
N GLU A 112 15.93 16.13 -8.29
CA GLU A 112 15.52 15.10 -9.25
C GLU A 112 14.16 15.47 -9.87
N SER A 113 14.05 15.40 -11.21
CA SER A 113 12.84 15.76 -11.92
C SER A 113 12.52 14.76 -13.02
N HIS A 114 11.25 14.35 -13.08
CA HIS A 114 10.76 13.42 -14.08
C HIS A 114 9.50 13.97 -14.76
N GLU A 115 9.44 13.78 -16.06
CA GLU A 115 8.23 14.03 -16.84
C GLU A 115 7.59 12.69 -17.22
N LEU A 116 6.37 12.46 -16.72
CA LEU A 116 5.61 11.24 -16.89
C LEU A 116 4.37 11.53 -17.74
N THR A 117 4.20 10.82 -18.84
CA THR A 117 3.01 11.00 -19.68
C THR A 117 1.75 10.51 -18.97
N ALA A 118 0.61 11.12 -19.27
CA ALA A 118 -0.69 10.70 -18.72
C ALA A 118 -0.97 9.23 -19.07
N GLU A 119 -0.61 8.79 -20.28
CA GLU A 119 -0.72 7.39 -20.68
C GLU A 119 0.09 6.48 -19.75
N MET A 120 1.36 6.81 -19.51
CA MET A 120 2.21 6.01 -18.62
C MET A 120 1.65 5.95 -17.21
N LEU A 121 1.25 7.08 -16.64
CA LEU A 121 0.62 7.14 -15.33
C LEU A 121 -0.64 6.29 -15.27
N ARG A 122 -1.48 6.34 -16.33
CA ARG A 122 -2.72 5.59 -16.40
C ARG A 122 -2.51 4.08 -16.48
N VAL A 123 -1.61 3.62 -17.36
CA VAL A 123 -1.36 2.18 -17.57
C VAL A 123 -0.53 1.55 -16.45
N MET A 124 0.24 2.36 -15.73
CA MET A 124 1.03 1.95 -14.56
C MET A 124 0.35 2.34 -13.24
N SER A 125 -0.98 2.60 -13.26
CA SER A 125 -1.69 2.99 -12.04
C SER A 125 -1.47 1.98 -10.90
N PRO A 126 -1.18 2.45 -9.67
CA PRO A 126 -1.05 1.58 -8.50
C PRO A 126 -2.40 1.11 -7.94
N SER A 127 -3.49 1.33 -8.65
CA SER A 127 -4.83 0.88 -8.25
C SER A 127 -4.95 -0.64 -8.28
N ALA A 128 -5.81 -1.19 -7.42
CA ALA A 128 -6.12 -2.62 -7.43
C ALA A 128 -6.73 -3.10 -8.75
N GLU A 129 -7.43 -2.22 -9.47
CA GLU A 129 -7.99 -2.51 -10.80
C GLU A 129 -6.90 -2.81 -11.85
N VAL A 130 -5.74 -2.17 -11.73
CA VAL A 130 -4.61 -2.36 -12.65
C VAL A 130 -3.63 -3.40 -12.12
N GLN A 131 -3.29 -3.36 -10.84
CA GLN A 131 -2.26 -4.23 -10.25
C GLN A 131 -2.79 -5.61 -9.85
N GLY A 132 -4.12 -5.76 -9.64
CA GLY A 132 -4.68 -6.98 -9.07
C GLY A 132 -4.29 -7.17 -7.61
N HIS A 133 -4.59 -8.33 -7.06
CA HIS A 133 -4.19 -8.74 -5.70
C HIS A 133 -2.93 -9.62 -5.69
N SER A 134 -2.43 -10.00 -6.88
CA SER A 134 -1.19 -10.75 -7.08
C SER A 134 -0.55 -10.34 -8.42
N PRO A 135 0.77 -10.53 -8.61
CA PRO A 135 1.46 -10.18 -9.86
C PRO A 135 0.83 -10.80 -11.11
N ASP A 136 0.26 -12.01 -10.98
CA ASP A 136 -0.39 -12.74 -12.08
C ASP A 136 -1.75 -12.16 -12.48
N GLN A 137 -2.33 -11.31 -11.62
CA GLN A 137 -3.63 -10.67 -11.84
C GLN A 137 -3.50 -9.26 -12.44
N ARG A 138 -2.27 -8.80 -12.68
CA ARG A 138 -2.04 -7.48 -13.27
C ARG A 138 -2.69 -7.38 -14.65
N VAL A 139 -3.48 -6.33 -14.84
CA VAL A 139 -4.21 -6.06 -16.09
C VAL A 139 -3.35 -5.19 -17.00
N THR A 140 -3.12 -5.64 -18.24
CA THR A 140 -2.51 -4.80 -19.27
C THR A 140 -3.56 -3.85 -19.83
N VAL A 141 -3.46 -2.58 -19.43
CA VAL A 141 -4.43 -1.55 -19.83
C VAL A 141 -4.09 -1.05 -21.23
N ALA A 142 -5.00 -1.18 -22.18
CA ALA A 142 -4.83 -0.78 -23.58
C ALA A 142 -5.65 0.46 -23.94
N GLN A 143 -5.45 1.03 -25.13
CA GLN A 143 -6.21 2.15 -25.69
C GLN A 143 -6.20 3.42 -24.83
N LYS A 144 -5.02 3.81 -24.31
CA LYS A 144 -4.87 4.97 -23.44
C LYS A 144 -3.94 6.05 -23.99
N ARG A 145 -3.59 5.98 -25.30
CA ARG A 145 -2.63 6.89 -25.94
C ARG A 145 -3.01 8.39 -25.77
N HIS A 146 -4.30 8.68 -25.76
CA HIS A 146 -4.81 10.05 -25.74
C HIS A 146 -5.42 10.45 -24.38
N VAL A 147 -5.24 9.61 -23.34
CA VAL A 147 -5.73 9.91 -22.00
C VAL A 147 -5.11 11.19 -21.45
N LYS A 148 -5.90 11.98 -20.71
CA LYS A 148 -5.48 13.23 -20.08
C LYS A 148 -5.72 13.20 -18.58
N ILE A 149 -4.98 14.06 -17.88
CA ILE A 149 -5.15 14.26 -16.45
C ILE A 149 -6.15 15.40 -16.24
N ASN A 150 -7.31 15.10 -15.68
CA ASN A 150 -8.33 16.10 -15.37
C ASN A 150 -8.03 16.84 -14.07
N ASP A 151 -7.54 16.14 -13.05
CA ASP A 151 -7.34 16.72 -11.72
C ASP A 151 -6.23 16.00 -10.95
N LEU A 152 -5.61 16.71 -9.99
CA LEU A 152 -4.64 16.18 -9.04
C LEU A 152 -5.14 16.46 -7.62
N ARG A 153 -5.49 15.43 -6.87
CA ARG A 153 -6.04 15.55 -5.51
C ARG A 153 -5.02 15.04 -4.49
N PRO A 154 -4.42 15.94 -3.68
CA PRO A 154 -3.50 15.51 -2.62
C PRO A 154 -4.18 14.55 -1.65
N VAL A 155 -3.44 13.51 -1.23
CA VAL A 155 -3.89 12.55 -0.21
C VAL A 155 -2.88 12.60 0.93
N GLY A 156 -3.26 13.27 2.01
CA GLY A 156 -2.33 13.60 3.08
C GLY A 156 -1.09 14.34 2.54
N ASN A 157 0.06 14.04 3.11
CA ASN A 157 1.36 14.57 2.65
C ASN A 157 2.24 13.50 1.98
N TYR A 158 1.67 12.34 1.60
CA TYR A 158 2.45 11.19 1.13
C TYR A 158 2.10 10.72 -0.29
N ALA A 159 1.00 11.18 -0.87
CA ALA A 159 0.52 10.73 -2.17
C ALA A 159 -0.33 11.78 -2.90
N VAL A 160 -0.55 11.56 -4.18
CA VAL A 160 -1.54 12.24 -4.99
C VAL A 160 -2.46 11.22 -5.65
N ARG A 161 -3.75 11.52 -5.68
CA ARG A 161 -4.73 10.82 -6.52
C ARG A 161 -4.80 11.56 -7.85
N ILE A 162 -4.59 10.85 -8.95
CA ILE A 162 -4.69 11.39 -10.29
C ILE A 162 -6.06 11.02 -10.86
N VAL A 163 -6.81 12.02 -11.30
CA VAL A 163 -8.10 11.84 -11.96
C VAL A 163 -7.89 11.94 -13.47
N PHE A 164 -8.16 10.87 -14.18
CA PHE A 164 -8.05 10.83 -15.64
C PHE A 164 -9.40 11.13 -16.34
N ASP A 165 -9.34 11.53 -17.59
CA ASP A 165 -10.53 11.83 -18.41
C ASP A 165 -11.30 10.57 -18.85
N ASP A 166 -10.68 9.39 -18.72
CA ASP A 166 -11.34 8.09 -18.93
C ASP A 166 -12.12 7.58 -17.69
N GLY A 167 -12.24 8.41 -16.65
CA GLY A 167 -12.98 8.11 -15.43
C GLY A 167 -12.17 7.35 -14.36
N HIS A 168 -10.93 6.97 -14.64
CA HIS A 168 -10.08 6.31 -13.64
C HIS A 168 -9.54 7.31 -12.62
N ASP A 169 -9.81 7.06 -11.33
CA ASP A 169 -9.36 7.92 -10.22
C ASP A 169 -8.99 7.16 -8.93
N THR A 170 -8.88 5.83 -9.00
CA THR A 170 -8.68 4.97 -7.82
C THR A 170 -7.21 4.79 -7.44
N GLY A 171 -6.26 5.20 -8.31
CA GLY A 171 -4.83 5.07 -8.07
C GLY A 171 -4.30 6.09 -7.06
N LEU A 172 -3.60 5.63 -6.02
CA LEU A 172 -2.88 6.46 -5.07
C LEU A 172 -1.38 6.44 -5.40
N TYR A 173 -0.89 7.53 -6.01
CA TYR A 173 0.51 7.66 -6.42
C TYR A 173 1.32 8.25 -5.28
N THR A 174 1.99 7.40 -4.49
CA THR A 174 2.91 7.85 -3.44
C THR A 174 4.13 8.55 -4.05
N TRP A 175 4.77 9.42 -3.28
CA TRP A 175 5.96 10.14 -3.79
C TRP A 175 7.09 9.19 -4.15
N SER A 176 7.30 8.14 -3.35
CA SER A 176 8.26 7.07 -3.65
C SER A 176 7.91 6.31 -4.93
N TYR A 177 6.63 6.01 -5.16
CA TYR A 177 6.18 5.36 -6.38
C TYR A 177 6.45 6.23 -7.63
N LEU A 178 6.11 7.53 -7.58
CA LEU A 178 6.37 8.46 -8.67
C LEU A 178 7.86 8.60 -8.96
N GLN A 179 8.71 8.60 -7.93
CA GLN A 179 10.17 8.65 -8.07
C GLN A 179 10.71 7.37 -8.75
N THR A 180 10.29 6.21 -8.27
CA THR A 180 10.66 4.92 -8.87
C THR A 180 10.18 4.82 -10.31
N LEU A 181 8.93 5.20 -10.58
CA LEU A 181 8.35 5.20 -11.92
C LEU A 181 9.13 6.13 -12.87
N GLY A 182 9.59 7.26 -12.37
CA GLY A 182 10.41 8.20 -13.12
C GLY A 182 11.78 7.63 -13.48
N ARG A 183 12.46 7.00 -12.51
CA ARG A 183 13.77 6.36 -12.70
C ARG A 183 13.73 5.16 -13.65
N GLU A 184 12.67 4.38 -13.55
CA GLU A 184 12.47 3.13 -14.33
C GLU A 184 11.63 3.36 -15.60
N LYS A 185 11.37 4.60 -15.96
CA LYS A 185 10.47 5.02 -17.03
C LYS A 185 10.70 4.24 -18.34
N GLU A 186 11.90 4.22 -18.85
CA GLU A 186 12.24 3.60 -20.13
C GLU A 186 12.04 2.08 -20.09
N GLN A 187 12.50 1.44 -19.01
CA GLN A 187 12.39 -0.01 -18.85
C GLN A 187 10.93 -0.45 -18.74
N ARG A 188 10.16 0.23 -17.90
CA ARG A 188 8.73 -0.07 -17.70
C ARG A 188 7.92 0.16 -18.96
N TRP A 189 8.25 1.22 -19.69
CA TRP A 189 7.59 1.53 -20.94
C TRP A 189 7.86 0.47 -22.01
N ALA A 190 9.12 0.05 -22.17
CA ALA A 190 9.49 -1.03 -23.10
C ALA A 190 8.79 -2.35 -22.75
N SER A 191 8.65 -2.67 -21.45
CA SER A 191 7.91 -3.86 -21.01
C SER A 191 6.42 -3.76 -21.35
N TYR A 192 5.80 -2.61 -21.13
CA TYR A 192 4.40 -2.39 -21.48
C TYR A 192 4.13 -2.54 -23.00
N LEU A 193 5.01 -2.01 -23.84
CA LEU A 193 4.87 -2.14 -25.29
C LEU A 193 4.96 -3.60 -25.75
N ARG A 194 5.87 -4.38 -25.17
CA ARG A 194 5.96 -5.83 -25.43
C ARG A 194 4.72 -6.58 -24.98
N GLU A 195 4.20 -6.27 -23.78
CA GLU A 195 2.95 -6.87 -23.30
C GLU A 195 1.77 -6.60 -24.23
N LEU A 196 1.67 -5.40 -24.80
CA LEU A 196 0.64 -5.08 -25.79
C LEU A 196 0.78 -5.92 -27.03
N GLU A 197 2.00 -6.06 -27.58
CA GLU A 197 2.29 -6.85 -28.77
C GLU A 197 1.96 -8.32 -28.54
N GLU A 198 2.42 -8.92 -27.43
CA GLU A 198 2.17 -10.32 -27.07
C GLU A 198 0.68 -10.64 -26.91
N LYS A 199 -0.11 -9.66 -26.47
CA LYS A 199 -1.56 -9.80 -26.27
C LYS A 199 -2.40 -9.34 -27.47
N GLY A 200 -1.78 -8.89 -28.55
CA GLY A 200 -2.49 -8.36 -29.73
C GLY A 200 -3.30 -7.09 -29.42
N LEU A 201 -2.86 -6.31 -28.42
CA LEU A 201 -3.49 -5.08 -28.00
C LEU A 201 -2.77 -3.86 -28.58
N SER A 202 -3.44 -2.70 -28.61
CA SER A 202 -2.85 -1.45 -29.08
C SER A 202 -3.01 -0.34 -28.08
N ARG A 203 -2.21 0.72 -28.25
CA ARG A 203 -2.29 1.93 -27.42
C ARG A 203 -3.53 2.79 -27.75
N GLY A 204 -4.16 2.59 -28.92
CA GLY A 204 -5.22 3.41 -29.49
C GLY A 204 -4.72 4.29 -30.60
#